data_86c0af7e26dae2919f9b6778bc9b38c8
#
_entry.id   86c0af7e26dae2919f9b6778bc9b38c8
#
_cell.length_a   1.000
_cell.length_b   1.000
_cell.length_c   1.000
_cell.angle_alpha   90.00
_cell.angle_beta   90.00
_cell.angle_gamma   90.00
#
_symmetry.space_group_name_H-M   'P 1'
#
loop_
_entity.id
_entity.type
_entity.pdbx_description
1 polymer ?
#
loop_
_entity_poly.entity_id
_entity_poly.type
_entity_poly.pdbx_seq_one_letter_code
_entity_poly.pdbx_strand_id
1 'polypeptide(L)'
;ALIASLQGIRPSRGWNDEDEPSDTAAARLARLLNESELEEPLLDMVIIDEAHYLRNQDTQTYRLGKLLRPVAQHMVMLSATPIQLRNRDLFNLVHLLDEDAFPYEQSFKWTLHANAPIVDLRDRVLSSTITRQDFVSAVATAQALSWFEDSEQLTYLRQNPPSDAELSSPRGRAEIADQLDRVNPLSKVVTRTLKRDVQINRVERLPVVLKARMSAIEESFYNQVTAAVQDLCEELDISEGFLLTIPQRQMASSMAAACEGWKARLDTAEELQAFGEAAAELDADIEDHARRPGGTLLNELRAIAHEVGDAQALAANDSKFELLHR
;
A
#
# COMPACT_ATOMS: atom_id res chain seq x y z
N ALA A 1 -5.13 24.50 -2.08
CA ALA A 1 -4.93 23.04 -1.92
C ALA A 1 -6.25 22.40 -1.51
N LEU A 2 -6.55 21.23 -2.06
CA LEU A 2 -7.69 20.39 -1.68
C LEU A 2 -7.16 19.16 -0.95
N ILE A 3 -7.86 18.73 0.11
CA ILE A 3 -7.53 17.51 0.87
C ILE A 3 -8.77 16.62 0.86
N ALA A 4 -8.59 15.37 0.44
CA ALA A 4 -9.66 14.39 0.41
C ALA A 4 -9.16 13.01 0.86
N SER A 5 -10.02 12.18 1.43
CA SER A 5 -9.68 10.78 1.68
C SER A 5 -9.86 9.95 0.43
N LEU A 6 -8.95 9.01 0.16
CA LEU A 6 -9.08 8.09 -0.99
C LEU A 6 -10.41 7.35 -0.97
N GLN A 7 -10.85 6.88 0.21
CA GLN A 7 -12.14 6.19 0.34
C GLN A 7 -13.33 7.11 0.04
N GLY A 8 -13.27 8.40 0.42
CA GLY A 8 -14.34 9.35 0.23
C GLY A 8 -14.57 9.80 -1.21
N ILE A 9 -13.53 9.74 -2.06
CA ILE A 9 -13.60 10.13 -3.48
C ILE A 9 -13.53 8.94 -4.44
N ARG A 10 -13.39 7.73 -3.91
CA ARG A 10 -13.31 6.49 -4.68
C ARG A 10 -14.66 6.20 -5.35
N PRO A 11 -14.73 6.02 -6.67
CA PRO A 11 -15.98 5.72 -7.35
C PRO A 11 -16.50 4.33 -6.97
N SER A 12 -17.83 4.18 -6.88
CA SER A 12 -18.47 2.86 -6.74
C SER A 12 -18.34 2.06 -8.05
N ARG A 13 -18.54 0.74 -7.97
CA ARG A 13 -18.68 -0.06 -9.21
C ARG A 13 -19.92 0.40 -9.97
N GLY A 14 -19.85 0.41 -11.32
CA GLY A 14 -20.95 0.88 -12.13
C GLY A 14 -21.15 2.41 -12.11
N TRP A 15 -20.16 3.19 -11.62
CA TRP A 15 -20.23 4.65 -11.62
C TRP A 15 -20.46 5.25 -13.00
N ASN A 16 -20.07 4.54 -14.07
CA ASN A 16 -20.24 4.88 -15.48
C ASN A 16 -21.28 3.99 -16.19
N ASP A 17 -22.17 3.33 -15.44
CA ASP A 17 -23.25 2.56 -16.03
C ASP A 17 -24.25 3.52 -16.67
N GLU A 18 -24.57 3.27 -17.95
CA GLU A 18 -25.48 4.13 -18.72
C GLU A 18 -26.94 3.89 -18.34
N ASP A 19 -27.29 2.67 -17.90
CA ASP A 19 -28.65 2.29 -17.57
C ASP A 19 -29.09 2.72 -16.16
N GLU A 20 -28.18 2.62 -15.18
CA GLU A 20 -28.43 3.01 -13.79
C GLU A 20 -27.22 3.79 -13.20
N PRO A 21 -27.03 5.06 -13.59
CA PRO A 21 -25.88 5.83 -13.12
C PRO A 21 -25.98 6.12 -11.62
N SER A 22 -24.96 5.73 -10.88
CA SER A 22 -24.83 6.12 -9.45
C SER A 22 -24.76 7.65 -9.31
N ASP A 23 -25.58 8.24 -8.43
CA ASP A 23 -25.62 9.70 -8.20
C ASP A 23 -24.84 10.14 -6.94
N THR A 24 -23.89 9.34 -6.49
CA THR A 24 -22.99 9.72 -5.40
C THR A 24 -22.03 10.84 -5.82
N ALA A 25 -21.56 11.62 -4.85
CA ALA A 25 -20.57 12.67 -5.10
C ALA A 25 -19.28 12.10 -5.74
N ALA A 26 -18.86 10.90 -5.30
CA ALA A 26 -17.70 10.20 -5.85
C ALA A 26 -17.95 9.76 -7.33
N ALA A 27 -19.14 9.26 -7.64
CA ALA A 27 -19.48 8.88 -9.01
C ALA A 27 -19.56 10.11 -9.95
N ARG A 28 -20.13 11.22 -9.47
CA ARG A 28 -20.14 12.49 -10.23
C ARG A 28 -18.73 13.01 -10.48
N LEU A 29 -17.86 12.97 -9.48
CA LEU A 29 -16.45 13.32 -9.62
C LEU A 29 -15.76 12.41 -10.64
N ALA A 30 -15.96 11.09 -10.57
CA ALA A 30 -15.36 10.15 -11.49
C ALA A 30 -15.79 10.41 -12.95
N ARG A 31 -17.07 10.70 -13.20
CA ARG A 31 -17.55 11.09 -14.53
C ARG A 31 -16.89 12.38 -15.01
N LEU A 32 -16.85 13.41 -14.15
CA LEU A 32 -16.18 14.67 -14.47
C LEU A 32 -14.72 14.46 -14.90
N LEU A 33 -13.98 13.65 -14.15
CA LEU A 33 -12.57 13.33 -14.45
C LEU A 33 -12.43 12.52 -15.74
N ASN A 34 -13.35 11.60 -16.01
CA ASN A 34 -13.32 10.75 -17.20
C ASN A 34 -13.71 11.51 -18.49
N GLU A 35 -14.62 12.48 -18.38
CA GLU A 35 -15.11 13.27 -19.50
C GLU A 35 -14.21 14.48 -19.82
N SER A 36 -13.22 14.74 -18.97
CA SER A 36 -12.32 15.87 -19.12
C SER A 36 -11.33 15.64 -20.27
N GLU A 37 -11.74 15.90 -21.50
CA GLU A 37 -10.86 16.13 -22.64
C GLU A 37 -10.31 17.56 -22.59
N LEU A 38 -9.33 17.78 -21.71
CA LEU A 38 -8.78 19.11 -21.50
C LEU A 38 -7.45 19.28 -22.25
N GLU A 39 -7.31 20.42 -22.91
CA GLU A 39 -6.03 20.84 -23.50
C GLU A 39 -4.97 21.08 -22.40
N GLU A 40 -5.40 21.47 -21.19
CA GLU A 40 -4.53 21.70 -20.03
C GLU A 40 -4.99 20.86 -18.82
N PRO A 41 -4.06 20.36 -18.00
CA PRO A 41 -4.39 19.62 -16.79
C PRO A 41 -5.25 20.44 -15.81
N LEU A 42 -6.25 19.83 -15.20
CA LEU A 42 -7.11 20.45 -14.17
C LEU A 42 -6.36 20.76 -12.87
N LEU A 43 -5.35 19.94 -12.57
CA LEU A 43 -4.61 19.99 -11.31
C LEU A 43 -3.12 20.13 -11.59
N ASP A 44 -2.48 21.12 -10.97
CA ASP A 44 -1.02 21.28 -11.06
C ASP A 44 -0.30 20.06 -10.49
N MET A 45 -0.77 19.55 -9.35
CA MET A 45 -0.15 18.44 -8.64
C MET A 45 -1.17 17.62 -7.85
N VAL A 46 -1.06 16.30 -7.96
CA VAL A 46 -1.75 15.33 -7.10
C VAL A 46 -0.72 14.61 -6.24
N ILE A 47 -0.91 14.64 -4.92
CA ILE A 47 -0.09 13.89 -3.97
C ILE A 47 -0.97 12.83 -3.33
N ILE A 48 -0.58 11.56 -3.46
CA ILE A 48 -1.28 10.41 -2.88
C ILE A 48 -0.41 9.84 -1.76
N ASP A 49 -0.88 9.99 -0.53
CA ASP A 49 -0.25 9.33 0.61
C ASP A 49 -0.77 7.89 0.74
N GLU A 50 0.06 7.02 1.32
CA GLU A 50 -0.19 5.57 1.41
C GLU A 50 -0.56 4.95 0.05
N ALA A 51 0.18 5.33 -0.99
CA ALA A 51 -0.08 4.91 -2.37
C ALA A 51 -0.08 3.39 -2.60
N HIS A 52 0.37 2.59 -1.61
CA HIS A 52 0.26 1.13 -1.67
C HIS A 52 -1.18 0.63 -1.81
N TYR A 53 -2.20 1.44 -1.48
CA TYR A 53 -3.60 1.12 -1.75
C TYR A 53 -3.96 1.08 -3.24
N LEU A 54 -3.13 1.69 -4.12
CA LEU A 54 -3.30 1.63 -5.57
C LEU A 54 -2.58 0.45 -6.24
N ARG A 55 -1.97 -0.46 -5.48
CA ARG A 55 -1.18 -1.57 -6.02
C ARG A 55 -1.98 -2.59 -6.84
N ASN A 56 -3.27 -2.74 -6.58
CA ASN A 56 -4.12 -3.73 -7.25
C ASN A 56 -4.98 -3.06 -8.33
N GLN A 57 -4.77 -3.45 -9.59
CA GLN A 57 -5.45 -2.89 -10.76
C GLN A 57 -6.96 -3.16 -10.79
N ASP A 58 -7.44 -4.18 -10.08
CA ASP A 58 -8.84 -4.58 -10.06
C ASP A 58 -9.69 -3.77 -9.07
N THR A 59 -9.06 -2.92 -8.25
CA THR A 59 -9.74 -2.12 -7.23
C THR A 59 -10.27 -0.79 -7.77
N GLN A 60 -11.33 -0.29 -7.14
CA GLN A 60 -11.84 1.05 -7.44
C GLN A 60 -10.85 2.15 -7.03
N THR A 61 -9.97 1.86 -6.05
CA THR A 61 -8.90 2.77 -5.65
C THR A 61 -7.87 2.94 -6.78
N TYR A 62 -7.48 1.86 -7.46
CA TYR A 62 -6.62 1.94 -8.64
C TYR A 62 -7.30 2.70 -9.78
N ARG A 63 -8.61 2.46 -10.02
CA ARG A 63 -9.39 3.19 -11.02
C ARG A 63 -9.43 4.69 -10.75
N LEU A 64 -9.58 5.10 -9.48
CA LEU A 64 -9.45 6.50 -9.09
C LEU A 64 -8.08 7.07 -9.50
N GLY A 65 -6.99 6.34 -9.26
CA GLY A 65 -5.66 6.74 -9.70
C GLY A 65 -5.59 6.94 -11.22
N LYS A 66 -6.18 6.03 -12.00
CA LYS A 66 -6.26 6.15 -13.48
C LYS A 66 -7.07 7.36 -13.94
N LEU A 67 -8.10 7.76 -13.21
CA LEU A 67 -8.89 8.96 -13.51
C LEU A 67 -8.14 10.24 -13.13
N LEU A 68 -7.36 10.23 -12.05
CA LEU A 68 -6.61 11.38 -11.58
C LEU A 68 -5.34 11.65 -12.41
N ARG A 69 -4.71 10.59 -12.96
CA ARG A 69 -3.43 10.74 -13.67
C ARG A 69 -3.49 11.65 -14.88
N PRO A 70 -4.45 11.51 -15.83
CA PRO A 70 -4.51 12.35 -17.04
C PRO A 70 -4.87 13.81 -16.75
N VAL A 71 -5.58 14.10 -15.67
CA VAL A 71 -5.99 15.46 -15.29
C VAL A 71 -4.98 16.17 -14.38
N ALA A 72 -3.88 15.52 -14.00
CA ALA A 72 -2.82 16.06 -13.16
C ALA A 72 -1.56 16.32 -13.99
N GLN A 73 -1.00 17.54 -13.90
CA GLN A 73 0.27 17.88 -14.52
C GLN A 73 1.40 17.05 -13.87
N HIS A 74 1.39 16.98 -12.54
CA HIS A 74 2.35 16.19 -11.76
C HIS A 74 1.62 15.25 -10.80
N MET A 75 2.13 14.02 -10.66
CA MET A 75 1.63 13.08 -9.67
C MET A 75 2.79 12.57 -8.79
N VAL A 76 2.59 12.62 -7.47
CA VAL A 76 3.53 12.11 -6.48
C VAL A 76 2.82 11.05 -5.64
N MET A 77 3.43 9.88 -5.56
CA MET A 77 2.95 8.78 -4.73
C MET A 77 3.91 8.57 -3.56
N LEU A 78 3.39 8.64 -2.33
CA LEU A 78 4.13 8.41 -1.10
C LEU A 78 3.72 7.08 -0.50
N SER A 79 4.68 6.27 -0.04
CA SER A 79 4.39 5.02 0.66
C SER A 79 5.48 4.72 1.68
N ALA A 80 5.08 4.37 2.91
CA ALA A 80 5.99 3.96 3.97
C ALA A 80 6.43 2.48 3.82
N THR A 81 5.72 1.67 3.03
CA THR A 81 5.90 0.21 2.92
C THR A 81 6.25 -0.31 1.53
N PRO A 82 7.10 0.38 0.73
CA PRO A 82 7.42 -0.07 -0.63
C PRO A 82 8.17 -1.42 -0.65
N ILE A 83 8.81 -1.80 0.46
CA ILE A 83 9.61 -3.05 0.57
C ILE A 83 8.73 -4.30 0.68
N GLN A 84 7.49 -4.17 1.12
CA GLN A 84 6.55 -5.30 1.24
C GLN A 84 5.75 -5.54 -0.05
N LEU A 85 5.91 -4.65 -1.04
CA LEU A 85 5.26 -4.79 -2.33
C LEU A 85 5.97 -5.87 -3.15
N ARG A 86 5.20 -6.75 -3.77
CA ARG A 86 5.70 -7.67 -4.81
C ARG A 86 6.14 -6.84 -6.02
N ASN A 87 7.01 -7.38 -6.89
CA ASN A 87 7.45 -6.68 -8.11
C ASN A 87 6.27 -6.23 -8.98
N ARG A 88 5.19 -7.01 -9.02
CA ARG A 88 3.95 -6.67 -9.73
C ARG A 88 3.26 -5.43 -9.11
N ASP A 89 3.21 -5.36 -7.79
CA ASP A 89 2.58 -4.22 -7.09
C ASP A 89 3.35 -2.92 -7.37
N LEU A 90 4.68 -2.99 -7.31
CA LEU A 90 5.53 -1.85 -7.67
C LEU A 90 5.36 -1.47 -9.14
N PHE A 91 5.30 -2.45 -10.04
CA PHE A 91 5.01 -2.23 -11.45
C PHE A 91 3.70 -1.47 -11.62
N ASN A 92 2.62 -1.91 -10.98
CA ASN A 92 1.31 -1.27 -11.09
C ASN A 92 1.34 0.20 -10.68
N LEU A 93 2.09 0.55 -9.63
CA LEU A 93 2.25 1.94 -9.20
C LEU A 93 3.07 2.77 -10.20
N VAL A 94 4.18 2.22 -10.70
CA VAL A 94 5.05 2.93 -11.64
C VAL A 94 4.38 3.07 -13.02
N HIS A 95 3.66 2.04 -13.47
CA HIS A 95 2.84 2.07 -14.68
C HIS A 95 1.73 3.14 -14.60
N LEU A 96 1.09 3.30 -13.43
CA LEU A 96 0.10 4.34 -13.21
C LEU A 96 0.71 5.75 -13.28
N LEU A 97 1.97 5.92 -12.86
CA LEU A 97 2.69 7.19 -12.96
C LEU A 97 3.10 7.54 -14.38
N ASP A 98 3.60 6.54 -15.12
CA ASP A 98 4.14 6.71 -16.48
C ASP A 98 3.95 5.41 -17.28
N GLU A 99 2.79 5.33 -17.95
CA GLU A 99 2.39 4.17 -18.75
C GLU A 99 3.32 3.98 -19.97
N ASP A 100 3.80 5.08 -20.55
CA ASP A 100 4.66 5.06 -21.73
C ASP A 100 6.07 4.54 -21.40
N ALA A 101 6.62 4.97 -20.26
CA ALA A 101 7.93 4.51 -19.82
C ALA A 101 7.92 3.06 -19.31
N PHE A 102 6.79 2.60 -18.74
CA PHE A 102 6.65 1.27 -18.16
C PHE A 102 5.42 0.53 -18.70
N PRO A 103 5.37 0.21 -20.00
CA PRO A 103 4.17 -0.35 -20.64
C PRO A 103 3.88 -1.81 -20.25
N TYR A 104 4.91 -2.60 -19.87
CA TYR A 104 4.77 -4.04 -19.63
C TYR A 104 5.48 -4.49 -18.37
N GLU A 105 4.80 -5.34 -17.57
CA GLU A 105 5.38 -5.93 -16.36
C GLU A 105 6.67 -6.69 -16.62
N GLN A 106 6.78 -7.39 -17.75
CA GLN A 106 7.97 -8.16 -18.09
C GLN A 106 9.19 -7.27 -18.34
N SER A 107 9.04 -6.17 -19.07
CA SER A 107 10.14 -5.21 -19.29
C SER A 107 10.56 -4.54 -17.98
N PHE A 108 9.61 -4.23 -17.11
CA PHE A 108 9.90 -3.70 -15.78
C PHE A 108 10.69 -4.70 -14.91
N LYS A 109 10.33 -5.99 -14.93
CA LYS A 109 11.11 -7.03 -14.24
C LYS A 109 12.56 -7.11 -14.75
N TRP A 110 12.74 -7.01 -16.04
CA TRP A 110 14.10 -6.97 -16.61
C TRP A 110 14.87 -5.74 -16.17
N THR A 111 14.23 -4.56 -16.15
CA THR A 111 14.84 -3.33 -15.64
C THR A 111 15.25 -3.48 -14.17
N LEU A 112 14.39 -4.07 -13.32
CA LEU A 112 14.73 -4.35 -11.92
C LEU A 112 15.95 -5.28 -11.79
N HIS A 113 15.97 -6.37 -12.55
CA HIS A 113 17.09 -7.32 -12.54
C HIS A 113 18.40 -6.68 -13.02
N ALA A 114 18.35 -5.94 -14.11
CA ALA A 114 19.51 -5.24 -14.62
C ALA A 114 20.04 -4.19 -13.64
N ASN A 115 19.14 -3.52 -12.91
CA ASN A 115 19.49 -2.45 -11.99
C ASN A 115 19.99 -2.96 -10.61
N ALA A 116 19.70 -4.20 -10.24
CA ALA A 116 20.07 -4.74 -8.93
C ALA A 116 21.57 -4.60 -8.58
N PRO A 117 22.54 -4.86 -9.48
CA PRO A 117 23.97 -4.65 -9.19
C PRO A 117 24.33 -3.19 -8.91
N ILE A 118 23.68 -2.22 -9.55
CA ILE A 118 23.93 -0.80 -9.33
C ILE A 118 23.42 -0.38 -7.95
N VAL A 119 22.23 -0.84 -7.56
CA VAL A 119 21.64 -0.59 -6.23
C VAL A 119 22.49 -1.23 -5.13
N ASP A 120 22.95 -2.49 -5.32
CA ASP A 120 23.85 -3.15 -4.36
C ASP A 120 25.17 -2.39 -4.20
N LEU A 121 25.78 -1.99 -5.31
CA LEU A 121 27.02 -1.23 -5.31
C LEU A 121 26.84 0.12 -4.55
N ARG A 122 25.77 0.85 -4.84
CA ARG A 122 25.42 2.08 -4.15
C ARG A 122 25.28 1.87 -2.63
N ASP A 123 24.55 0.85 -2.24
CA ASP A 123 24.30 0.54 -0.82
C ASP A 123 25.59 0.14 -0.09
N ARG A 124 26.50 -0.60 -0.75
CA ARG A 124 27.83 -0.94 -0.22
C ARG A 124 28.71 0.30 -0.08
N VAL A 125 28.66 1.23 -1.03
CA VAL A 125 29.38 2.50 -0.95
C VAL A 125 28.86 3.30 0.26
N LEU A 126 27.55 3.48 0.41
CA LEU A 126 26.96 4.24 1.51
C LEU A 126 27.23 3.62 2.87
N SER A 127 27.24 2.29 2.98
CA SER A 127 27.54 1.58 4.23
C SER A 127 29.03 1.49 4.57
N SER A 128 29.92 2.03 3.74
CA SER A 128 31.38 1.97 3.95
C SER A 128 31.94 0.53 4.03
N THR A 129 31.32 -0.41 3.31
CA THR A 129 31.69 -1.83 3.32
C THR A 129 32.44 -2.25 2.05
N ILE A 130 32.89 -1.30 1.22
CA ILE A 130 33.51 -1.58 -0.07
C ILE A 130 34.92 -1.01 -0.14
N THR A 131 35.85 -1.80 -0.68
CA THR A 131 37.21 -1.35 -1.05
C THR A 131 37.22 -0.80 -2.47
N ARG A 132 38.27 -0.04 -2.83
CA ARG A 132 38.45 0.45 -4.20
C ARG A 132 38.47 -0.69 -5.23
N GLN A 133 39.13 -1.81 -4.89
CA GLN A 133 39.22 -2.96 -5.79
C GLN A 133 37.86 -3.62 -6.01
N ASP A 134 37.07 -3.77 -4.93
CA ASP A 134 35.71 -4.30 -5.01
C ASP A 134 34.78 -3.39 -5.80
N PHE A 135 34.95 -2.07 -5.66
CA PHE A 135 34.19 -1.07 -6.43
C PHE A 135 34.44 -1.24 -7.93
N VAL A 136 35.71 -1.30 -8.36
CA VAL A 136 36.05 -1.49 -9.77
C VAL A 136 35.53 -2.81 -10.34
N SER A 137 35.64 -3.89 -9.56
CA SER A 137 35.09 -5.21 -9.93
C SER A 137 33.54 -5.16 -10.05
N ALA A 138 32.85 -4.51 -9.12
CA ALA A 138 31.40 -4.39 -9.18
C ALA A 138 30.91 -3.54 -10.36
N VAL A 139 31.60 -2.42 -10.66
CA VAL A 139 31.31 -1.59 -11.85
C VAL A 139 31.52 -2.40 -13.13
N ALA A 140 32.61 -3.18 -13.24
CA ALA A 140 32.87 -4.01 -14.40
C ALA A 140 31.80 -5.11 -14.56
N THR A 141 31.33 -5.71 -13.45
CA THR A 141 30.26 -6.71 -13.47
C THR A 141 28.92 -6.09 -13.91
N ALA A 142 28.57 -4.91 -13.43
CA ALA A 142 27.38 -4.20 -13.85
C ALA A 142 27.44 -3.83 -15.35
N GLN A 143 28.57 -3.34 -15.80
CA GLN A 143 28.78 -2.94 -17.23
C GLN A 143 28.75 -4.13 -18.20
N ALA A 144 29.04 -5.34 -17.74
CA ALA A 144 28.95 -6.55 -18.57
C ALA A 144 27.49 -6.95 -18.88
N LEU A 145 26.48 -6.36 -18.21
CA LEU A 145 25.10 -6.57 -18.57
C LEU A 145 24.76 -5.75 -19.82
N SER A 146 24.07 -6.38 -20.78
CA SER A 146 23.71 -5.74 -22.06
C SER A 146 22.97 -4.42 -21.91
N TRP A 147 22.25 -4.22 -20.78
CA TRP A 147 21.53 -2.97 -20.45
C TRP A 147 22.48 -1.80 -20.19
N PHE A 148 23.68 -2.06 -19.68
CA PHE A 148 24.64 -1.03 -19.27
C PHE A 148 25.95 -1.05 -20.09
N GLU A 149 26.01 -1.85 -21.14
CA GLU A 149 27.19 -2.01 -21.97
C GLU A 149 27.70 -0.67 -22.50
N ASP A 150 26.79 0.18 -22.98
CA ASP A 150 27.06 1.51 -23.52
C ASP A 150 26.98 2.66 -22.51
N SER A 151 26.91 2.36 -21.22
CA SER A 151 26.79 3.40 -20.21
C SER A 151 28.07 4.22 -20.08
N GLU A 152 28.04 5.45 -20.57
CA GLU A 152 29.16 6.42 -20.43
C GLU A 152 29.50 6.67 -18.95
N GLN A 153 28.50 6.72 -18.08
CA GLN A 153 28.69 6.95 -16.65
C GLN A 153 29.45 5.78 -15.98
N LEU A 154 29.09 4.52 -16.29
CA LEU A 154 29.83 3.37 -15.76
C LEU A 154 31.25 3.28 -16.36
N THR A 155 31.40 3.64 -17.64
CA THR A 155 32.70 3.74 -18.26
C THR A 155 33.58 4.77 -17.57
N TYR A 156 33.02 5.94 -17.26
CA TYR A 156 33.70 6.98 -16.48
C TYR A 156 34.14 6.50 -15.10
N LEU A 157 33.20 5.88 -14.33
CA LEU A 157 33.48 5.34 -13.00
C LEU A 157 34.54 4.23 -13.00
N ARG A 158 34.59 3.42 -14.06
CA ARG A 158 35.61 2.39 -14.24
C ARG A 158 36.97 2.96 -14.52
N GLN A 159 37.06 3.99 -15.38
CA GLN A 159 38.31 4.66 -15.73
C GLN A 159 38.83 5.56 -14.60
N ASN A 160 37.92 6.16 -13.82
CA ASN A 160 38.22 7.06 -12.72
C ASN A 160 37.61 6.52 -11.42
N PRO A 161 38.10 5.38 -10.91
CA PRO A 161 37.53 4.80 -9.68
C PRO A 161 37.85 5.67 -8.48
N PRO A 162 36.92 5.78 -7.52
CA PRO A 162 37.12 6.58 -6.32
C PRO A 162 38.33 6.13 -5.52
N SER A 163 39.01 7.07 -4.90
CA SER A 163 40.13 6.81 -3.98
C SER A 163 39.60 6.22 -2.65
N ASP A 164 40.49 5.55 -1.90
CA ASP A 164 40.13 5.04 -0.57
C ASP A 164 39.74 6.18 0.39
N ALA A 165 40.28 7.38 0.21
CA ALA A 165 39.93 8.57 0.98
C ALA A 165 38.46 9.02 0.70
N GLU A 166 38.02 8.99 -0.56
CA GLU A 166 36.65 9.30 -0.94
C GLU A 166 35.66 8.23 -0.42
N LEU A 167 36.01 6.92 -0.55
CA LEU A 167 35.22 5.83 -0.01
C LEU A 167 35.12 5.84 1.51
N SER A 168 36.11 6.40 2.21
CA SER A 168 36.13 6.52 3.67
C SER A 168 35.36 7.74 4.17
N SER A 169 35.22 8.81 3.37
CA SER A 169 34.57 10.02 3.79
C SER A 169 33.04 9.98 3.56
N PRO A 170 32.19 10.45 4.49
CA PRO A 170 30.74 10.51 4.29
C PRO A 170 30.33 11.32 3.06
N ARG A 171 31.03 12.44 2.79
CA ARG A 171 30.79 13.28 1.62
C ARG A 171 31.15 12.58 0.32
N GLY A 172 32.33 11.96 0.24
CA GLY A 172 32.77 11.23 -0.95
C GLY A 172 31.81 10.07 -1.28
N ARG A 173 31.38 9.32 -0.25
CA ARG A 173 30.39 8.24 -0.45
C ARG A 173 29.05 8.78 -0.98
N ALA A 174 28.59 9.92 -0.50
CA ALA A 174 27.35 10.55 -0.99
C ALA A 174 27.49 10.98 -2.46
N GLU A 175 28.63 11.58 -2.84
CA GLU A 175 28.91 12.00 -4.21
C GLU A 175 28.99 10.78 -5.18
N ILE A 176 29.64 9.69 -4.75
CA ILE A 176 29.70 8.45 -5.53
C ILE A 176 28.32 7.80 -5.66
N ALA A 177 27.54 7.78 -4.58
CA ALA A 177 26.17 7.25 -4.60
C ALA A 177 25.27 8.04 -5.56
N ASP A 178 25.38 9.37 -5.60
CA ASP A 178 24.67 10.21 -6.57
C ASP A 178 25.07 9.90 -8.03
N GLN A 179 26.34 9.62 -8.28
CA GLN A 179 26.79 9.21 -9.61
C GLN A 179 26.22 7.84 -10.03
N LEU A 180 26.10 6.89 -9.09
CA LEU A 180 25.48 5.58 -9.33
C LEU A 180 23.96 5.71 -9.51
N ASP A 181 23.29 6.59 -8.75
CA ASP A 181 21.87 6.86 -8.90
C ASP A 181 21.52 7.44 -10.28
N ARG A 182 22.44 8.17 -10.92
CA ARG A 182 22.26 8.67 -12.31
C ARG A 182 22.28 7.56 -13.36
N VAL A 183 22.91 6.43 -13.06
CA VAL A 183 22.89 5.23 -13.92
C VAL A 183 21.61 4.44 -13.76
N ASN A 184 20.98 4.54 -12.59
CA ASN A 184 19.76 3.82 -12.24
C ASN A 184 18.56 4.35 -13.06
N PRO A 185 17.98 3.57 -14.00
CA PRO A 185 16.85 4.02 -14.82
C PRO A 185 15.60 4.34 -14.00
N LEU A 186 15.47 3.76 -12.80
CA LEU A 186 14.34 3.99 -11.92
C LEU A 186 14.50 5.23 -11.01
N SER A 187 15.70 5.80 -10.92
CA SER A 187 15.97 6.92 -10.00
C SER A 187 15.16 8.18 -10.28
N LYS A 188 14.71 8.35 -11.53
CA LYS A 188 13.87 9.48 -11.95
C LYS A 188 12.41 9.34 -11.51
N VAL A 189 11.97 8.12 -11.27
CA VAL A 189 10.56 7.81 -10.96
C VAL A 189 10.41 7.32 -9.52
N VAL A 190 11.39 6.57 -9.00
CA VAL A 190 11.35 5.98 -7.66
C VAL A 190 12.49 6.53 -6.81
N THR A 191 12.14 7.26 -5.75
CA THR A 191 13.09 7.71 -4.73
C THR A 191 12.84 6.94 -3.43
N ARG A 192 13.90 6.35 -2.88
CA ARG A 192 13.83 5.61 -1.61
C ARG A 192 14.75 6.23 -0.57
N THR A 193 14.18 6.70 0.52
CA THR A 193 14.92 7.14 1.70
C THR A 193 14.99 6.00 2.71
N LEU A 194 16.20 5.55 3.04
CA LEU A 194 16.39 4.53 4.07
C LEU A 194 16.45 5.19 5.45
N LYS A 195 15.88 4.53 6.46
CA LYS A 195 15.92 5.03 7.86
C LYS A 195 17.35 5.29 8.36
N ARG A 196 18.35 4.58 7.83
CA ARG A 196 19.77 4.77 8.16
C ARG A 196 20.34 6.07 7.59
N ASP A 197 19.75 6.62 6.52
CA ASP A 197 20.23 7.80 5.82
C ASP A 197 19.70 9.09 6.46
N VAL A 198 18.69 8.96 7.34
CA VAL A 198 18.10 10.08 8.08
C VAL A 198 18.81 10.21 9.43
N GLN A 199 19.68 11.22 9.56
CA GLN A 199 20.47 11.47 10.78
C GLN A 199 19.71 12.21 11.89
N ILE A 200 18.42 12.41 11.77
CA ILE A 200 17.61 13.14 12.75
C ILE A 200 17.34 12.21 13.94
N ASN A 201 17.66 12.67 15.15
CA ASN A 201 17.39 12.10 16.47
C ASN A 201 16.65 10.75 16.41
N ARG A 202 17.40 9.65 16.35
CA ARG A 202 16.82 8.29 16.36
C ARG A 202 16.01 8.10 17.62
N VAL A 203 14.71 8.16 17.50
CA VAL A 203 13.82 7.66 18.54
C VAL A 203 13.96 6.14 18.53
N GLU A 204 14.54 5.61 19.58
CA GLU A 204 14.62 4.17 19.81
C GLU A 204 13.24 3.70 20.28
N ARG A 205 12.58 2.87 19.45
CA ARG A 205 11.30 2.26 19.84
C ARG A 205 11.63 0.97 20.60
N LEU A 206 11.38 0.99 21.87
CA LEU A 206 11.40 -0.23 22.70
C LEU A 206 9.98 -0.84 22.63
N PRO A 207 9.78 -1.91 21.86
CA PRO A 207 8.46 -2.54 21.78
C PRO A 207 8.18 -3.27 23.09
N VAL A 208 7.17 -2.83 23.82
CA VAL A 208 6.65 -3.53 25.00
C VAL A 208 5.36 -4.23 24.58
N VAL A 209 5.36 -5.56 24.67
CA VAL A 209 4.17 -6.37 24.40
C VAL A 209 3.39 -6.55 25.70
N LEU A 210 2.32 -5.81 25.83
CA LEU A 210 1.37 -5.99 26.93
C LEU A 210 0.29 -6.99 26.52
N LYS A 211 -0.02 -7.94 27.41
CA LYS A 211 -1.09 -8.92 27.21
C LYS A 211 -2.29 -8.55 28.07
N ALA A 212 -3.32 -8.03 27.47
CA ALA A 212 -4.63 -7.88 28.13
C ALA A 212 -5.35 -9.24 28.12
N ARG A 213 -5.98 -9.56 29.25
CA ARG A 213 -6.95 -10.67 29.32
C ARG A 213 -8.32 -10.09 29.09
N MET A 214 -9.09 -10.68 28.20
CA MET A 214 -10.45 -10.26 27.94
C MET A 214 -11.27 -10.32 29.25
N SER A 215 -12.14 -9.34 29.47
CA SER A 215 -13.17 -9.41 30.48
C SER A 215 -14.21 -10.47 30.07
N ALA A 216 -15.04 -10.92 31.00
CA ALA A 216 -16.06 -11.95 30.73
C ALA A 216 -17.04 -11.50 29.62
N ILE A 217 -17.34 -10.18 29.55
CA ILE A 217 -18.21 -9.61 28.52
C ILE A 217 -17.53 -9.61 27.16
N GLU A 218 -16.26 -9.23 27.11
CA GLU A 218 -15.46 -9.26 25.87
C GLU A 218 -15.30 -10.68 25.35
N GLU A 219 -14.97 -11.64 26.21
CA GLU A 219 -14.80 -13.04 25.86
C GLU A 219 -16.12 -13.64 25.34
N SER A 220 -17.24 -13.35 25.99
CA SER A 220 -18.56 -13.80 25.56
C SER A 220 -18.92 -13.25 24.18
N PHE A 221 -18.74 -11.93 23.98
CA PHE A 221 -19.04 -11.29 22.70
C PHE A 221 -18.12 -11.82 21.56
N TYR A 222 -16.82 -11.93 21.83
CA TYR A 222 -15.85 -12.46 20.88
C TYR A 222 -16.20 -13.89 20.44
N ASN A 223 -16.51 -14.76 21.39
CA ASN A 223 -16.83 -16.16 21.09
C ASN A 223 -18.14 -16.30 20.30
N GLN A 224 -19.16 -15.52 20.63
CA GLN A 224 -20.46 -15.57 19.93
C GLN A 224 -20.33 -15.05 18.48
N VAL A 225 -19.61 -13.93 18.27
CA VAL A 225 -19.32 -13.42 16.91
C VAL A 225 -18.50 -14.44 16.12
N THR A 226 -17.49 -15.06 16.75
CA THR A 226 -16.66 -16.05 16.08
C THR A 226 -17.48 -17.28 15.67
N ALA A 227 -18.32 -17.79 16.55
CA ALA A 227 -19.20 -18.93 16.26
C ALA A 227 -20.18 -18.61 15.12
N ALA A 228 -20.85 -17.47 15.14
CA ALA A 228 -21.79 -17.08 14.09
C ALA A 228 -21.11 -16.98 12.71
N VAL A 229 -19.88 -16.48 12.68
CA VAL A 229 -19.11 -16.40 11.41
C VAL A 229 -18.63 -17.79 10.96
N GLN A 230 -18.31 -18.70 11.88
CA GLN A 230 -17.97 -20.09 11.56
C GLN A 230 -19.17 -20.83 10.98
N ASP A 231 -20.33 -20.71 11.60
CA ASP A 231 -21.58 -21.29 11.10
C ASP A 231 -21.88 -20.79 9.67
N LEU A 232 -21.70 -19.49 9.43
CA LEU A 232 -21.86 -18.91 8.11
C LEU A 232 -20.83 -19.45 7.09
N CYS A 233 -19.59 -19.71 7.51
CA CYS A 233 -18.57 -20.29 6.65
C CYS A 233 -18.95 -21.71 6.23
N GLU A 234 -19.49 -22.51 7.16
CA GLU A 234 -19.98 -23.86 6.88
C GLU A 234 -21.16 -23.83 5.90
N GLU A 235 -22.13 -22.93 6.11
CA GLU A 235 -23.29 -22.78 5.22
C GLU A 235 -22.91 -22.38 3.78
N LEU A 236 -21.87 -21.53 3.64
CA LEU A 236 -21.42 -21.02 2.34
C LEU A 236 -20.32 -21.85 1.68
N ASP A 237 -19.83 -22.91 2.35
CA ASP A 237 -18.67 -23.72 1.91
C ASP A 237 -17.42 -22.87 1.63
N ILE A 238 -17.12 -21.95 2.54
CA ILE A 238 -16.00 -21.00 2.42
C ILE A 238 -15.00 -21.23 3.56
N SER A 239 -13.71 -21.00 3.28
CA SER A 239 -12.66 -21.10 4.29
C SER A 239 -12.87 -20.08 5.44
N GLU A 240 -12.92 -20.58 6.69
CA GLU A 240 -13.08 -19.75 7.90
C GLU A 240 -12.06 -18.59 7.99
N GLY A 241 -10.80 -18.85 7.65
CA GLY A 241 -9.73 -17.87 7.74
C GLY A 241 -10.01 -16.62 6.92
N PHE A 242 -10.84 -16.73 5.91
CA PHE A 242 -11.21 -15.60 5.06
C PHE A 242 -12.25 -14.69 5.72
N LEU A 243 -13.40 -15.21 6.11
CA LEU A 243 -14.48 -14.40 6.67
C LEU A 243 -14.18 -13.92 8.11
N LEU A 244 -13.43 -14.71 8.90
CA LEU A 244 -13.07 -14.39 10.28
C LEU A 244 -12.06 -13.24 10.40
N THR A 245 -11.19 -13.03 9.40
CA THR A 245 -10.11 -12.03 9.51
C THR A 245 -10.64 -10.62 9.77
N ILE A 246 -11.73 -10.22 9.13
CA ILE A 246 -12.26 -8.86 9.23
C ILE A 246 -12.90 -8.60 10.60
N PRO A 247 -13.92 -9.39 11.05
CA PRO A 247 -14.53 -9.14 12.34
C PRO A 247 -13.54 -9.30 13.49
N GLN A 248 -12.61 -10.26 13.43
CA GLN A 248 -11.56 -10.42 14.44
C GLN A 248 -10.62 -9.21 14.51
N ARG A 249 -10.22 -8.63 13.40
CA ARG A 249 -9.40 -7.39 13.39
C ARG A 249 -10.17 -6.19 13.91
N GLN A 250 -11.46 -6.07 13.59
CA GLN A 250 -12.30 -5.00 14.12
C GLN A 250 -12.47 -5.13 15.63
N MET A 251 -12.81 -6.32 16.13
CA MET A 251 -12.89 -6.59 17.57
C MET A 251 -11.53 -6.44 18.26
N ALA A 252 -10.45 -6.85 17.60
CA ALA A 252 -9.09 -6.68 18.09
C ALA A 252 -8.68 -5.20 18.17
N SER A 253 -9.25 -4.31 17.40
CA SER A 253 -9.07 -2.86 17.55
C SER A 253 -9.88 -2.32 18.72
N SER A 254 -11.21 -2.47 18.69
CA SER A 254 -12.14 -2.13 19.76
C SER A 254 -13.44 -2.90 19.58
N MET A 255 -13.82 -3.72 20.56
CA MET A 255 -15.07 -4.49 20.50
C MET A 255 -16.30 -3.59 20.56
N ALA A 256 -16.26 -2.54 21.38
CA ALA A 256 -17.33 -1.56 21.47
C ALA A 256 -17.56 -0.85 20.12
N ALA A 257 -16.49 -0.35 19.50
CA ALA A 257 -16.57 0.32 18.21
C ALA A 257 -17.00 -0.64 17.07
N ALA A 258 -16.56 -1.91 17.10
CA ALA A 258 -17.01 -2.91 16.16
C ALA A 258 -18.51 -3.17 16.28
N CYS A 259 -19.01 -3.37 17.51
CA CYS A 259 -20.42 -3.57 17.80
C CYS A 259 -21.29 -2.38 17.33
N GLU A 260 -20.91 -1.14 17.69
CA GLU A 260 -21.62 0.05 17.22
C GLU A 260 -21.58 0.19 15.71
N GLY A 261 -20.40 0.00 15.11
CA GLY A 261 -20.22 0.10 13.66
C GLY A 261 -21.08 -0.90 12.90
N TRP A 262 -21.22 -2.13 13.38
CA TRP A 262 -22.09 -3.13 12.74
C TRP A 262 -23.57 -2.80 12.91
N LYS A 263 -23.99 -2.28 14.07
CA LYS A 263 -25.38 -1.83 14.31
C LYS A 263 -25.77 -0.62 13.46
N ALA A 264 -24.86 0.33 13.29
CA ALA A 264 -25.13 1.60 12.63
C ALA A 264 -25.16 1.51 11.10
N ARG A 265 -24.59 0.45 10.50
CA ARG A 265 -24.51 0.31 9.04
C ARG A 265 -25.88 0.09 8.43
N LEU A 266 -26.20 0.94 7.46
CA LEU A 266 -27.42 0.84 6.65
C LEU A 266 -27.19 -0.19 5.53
N ASP A 267 -28.24 -0.92 5.13
CA ASP A 267 -28.20 -1.91 4.05
C ASP A 267 -28.09 -1.25 2.66
N THR A 268 -27.12 -0.39 2.46
CA THR A 268 -26.88 0.18 1.14
C THR A 268 -25.92 -0.73 0.37
N ALA A 269 -26.19 -0.95 -0.91
CA ALA A 269 -25.31 -1.71 -1.79
C ALA A 269 -23.88 -1.16 -1.79
N GLU A 270 -23.72 0.14 -1.56
CA GLU A 270 -22.44 0.84 -1.48
C GLU A 270 -21.63 0.45 -0.22
N GLU A 271 -22.29 0.33 0.94
CA GLU A 271 -21.60 -0.08 2.17
C GLU A 271 -21.21 -1.55 2.15
N LEU A 272 -22.06 -2.41 1.59
CA LEU A 272 -21.77 -3.83 1.38
C LEU A 272 -20.58 -4.02 0.43
N GLN A 273 -20.51 -3.19 -0.62
CA GLN A 273 -19.40 -3.19 -1.57
C GLN A 273 -18.11 -2.68 -0.90
N ALA A 274 -18.17 -1.57 -0.15
CA ALA A 274 -17.02 -1.02 0.56
C ALA A 274 -16.43 -2.01 1.59
N PHE A 275 -17.29 -2.80 2.26
CA PHE A 275 -16.87 -3.85 3.17
C PHE A 275 -16.17 -5.01 2.43
N GLY A 276 -16.72 -5.46 1.29
CA GLY A 276 -16.12 -6.48 0.44
C GLY A 276 -14.78 -6.03 -0.16
N GLU A 277 -14.66 -4.76 -0.56
CA GLU A 277 -13.42 -4.19 -1.07
C GLU A 277 -12.34 -4.01 0.02
N ALA A 278 -12.74 -3.60 1.23
CA ALA A 278 -11.83 -3.56 2.38
C ALA A 278 -11.32 -4.97 2.75
N ALA A 279 -12.14 -6.00 2.56
CA ALA A 279 -11.74 -7.39 2.71
C ALA A 279 -10.72 -7.81 1.64
N ALA A 280 -10.97 -7.47 0.39
CA ALA A 280 -10.06 -7.78 -0.73
C ALA A 280 -8.74 -7.00 -0.65
N GLU A 281 -8.72 -5.78 -0.07
CA GLU A 281 -7.50 -5.02 0.17
C GLU A 281 -6.59 -5.67 1.23
N LEU A 282 -7.17 -6.46 2.15
CA LEU A 282 -6.41 -7.14 3.21
C LEU A 282 -5.75 -8.42 2.74
N ASP A 283 -6.27 -9.06 1.69
CA ASP A 283 -5.75 -10.31 1.17
C ASP A 283 -5.87 -10.36 -0.36
N ALA A 284 -4.79 -9.93 -1.04
CA ALA A 284 -4.75 -9.79 -2.51
C ALA A 284 -4.78 -11.12 -3.28
N ASP A 285 -4.74 -12.27 -2.60
CA ASP A 285 -4.75 -13.60 -3.22
C ASP A 285 -6.18 -14.18 -3.39
N ILE A 286 -7.24 -13.41 -3.07
CA ILE A 286 -8.63 -13.90 -3.06
C ILE A 286 -9.44 -13.24 -4.18
N GLU A 287 -9.10 -13.57 -5.42
CA GLU A 287 -9.56 -12.82 -6.59
C GLU A 287 -11.00 -13.09 -7.05
N ASP A 288 -11.69 -14.15 -6.71
CA ASP A 288 -13.00 -14.42 -7.35
C ASP A 288 -14.12 -14.92 -6.41
N HIS A 289 -13.82 -15.36 -5.23
CA HIS A 289 -14.80 -15.98 -4.34
C HIS A 289 -15.42 -15.01 -3.31
N ALA A 290 -14.85 -13.81 -3.15
CA ALA A 290 -15.24 -12.82 -2.14
C ALA A 290 -16.45 -11.94 -2.50
N ARG A 291 -16.95 -12.01 -3.72
CA ARG A 291 -17.93 -11.03 -4.23
C ARG A 291 -19.36 -11.22 -3.72
N ARG A 292 -19.73 -12.42 -3.29
CA ARG A 292 -21.08 -12.74 -2.79
C ARG A 292 -21.20 -12.84 -1.25
N PRO A 293 -20.17 -13.31 -0.51
CA PRO A 293 -20.27 -13.51 0.94
C PRO A 293 -20.26 -12.22 1.78
N GLY A 294 -19.70 -11.12 1.28
CA GLY A 294 -19.53 -9.89 2.04
C GLY A 294 -20.84 -9.28 2.57
N GLY A 295 -21.90 -9.32 1.75
CA GLY A 295 -23.22 -8.87 2.15
C GLY A 295 -23.85 -9.78 3.21
N THR A 296 -23.72 -11.06 3.04
CA THR A 296 -24.24 -12.07 3.99
C THR A 296 -23.49 -11.97 5.32
N LEU A 297 -22.16 -11.84 5.30
CA LEU A 297 -21.35 -11.63 6.51
C LEU A 297 -21.75 -10.34 7.25
N LEU A 298 -21.96 -9.23 6.54
CA LEU A 298 -22.34 -7.98 7.19
C LEU A 298 -23.72 -8.07 7.85
N ASN A 299 -24.67 -8.74 7.20
CA ASN A 299 -26.00 -8.98 7.76
C ASN A 299 -25.91 -9.86 9.01
N GLU A 300 -25.07 -10.89 9.00
CA GLU A 300 -24.84 -11.76 10.15
C GLU A 300 -24.18 -10.99 11.31
N LEU A 301 -23.12 -10.22 11.03
CA LEU A 301 -22.48 -9.36 12.04
C LEU A 301 -23.44 -8.33 12.64
N ARG A 302 -24.35 -7.82 11.83
CA ARG A 302 -25.39 -6.89 12.32
C ARG A 302 -26.40 -7.61 13.20
N ALA A 303 -26.89 -8.77 12.78
CA ALA A 303 -27.83 -9.58 13.56
C ALA A 303 -27.25 -9.94 14.92
N ILE A 304 -26.03 -10.49 14.97
CA ILE A 304 -25.36 -10.86 16.21
C ILE A 304 -25.04 -9.64 17.10
N ALA A 305 -24.66 -8.51 16.50
CA ALA A 305 -24.42 -7.27 17.25
C ALA A 305 -25.72 -6.75 17.92
N HIS A 306 -26.87 -6.87 17.27
CA HIS A 306 -28.16 -6.52 17.86
C HIS A 306 -28.62 -7.50 18.93
N GLU A 307 -28.35 -8.79 18.76
CA GLU A 307 -28.77 -9.84 19.67
C GLU A 307 -27.96 -9.86 20.97
N VAL A 308 -26.64 -9.86 20.88
CA VAL A 308 -25.74 -10.06 22.03
C VAL A 308 -24.82 -8.89 22.33
N GLY A 309 -24.76 -7.89 21.46
CA GLY A 309 -23.84 -6.77 21.59
C GLY A 309 -24.39 -5.67 22.50
N ASP A 310 -23.69 -5.39 23.58
CA ASP A 310 -23.88 -4.18 24.41
C ASP A 310 -22.62 -3.32 24.32
N ALA A 311 -22.64 -2.34 23.40
CA ALA A 311 -21.50 -1.49 23.16
C ALA A 311 -21.10 -0.65 24.39
N GLN A 312 -22.07 -0.24 25.23
CA GLN A 312 -21.78 0.52 26.45
C GLN A 312 -21.09 -0.38 27.49
N ALA A 313 -21.58 -1.60 27.67
CA ALA A 313 -20.97 -2.55 28.57
C ALA A 313 -19.58 -2.99 28.09
N LEU A 314 -19.39 -3.18 26.77
CA LEU A 314 -18.08 -3.45 26.15
C LEU A 314 -17.10 -2.30 26.35
N ALA A 315 -17.53 -1.05 26.18
CA ALA A 315 -16.71 0.12 26.42
C ALA A 315 -16.33 0.29 27.90
N ALA A 316 -17.28 0.02 28.81
CA ALA A 316 -17.03 0.10 30.24
C ALA A 316 -16.10 -1.01 30.78
N ASN A 317 -15.92 -2.09 30.05
CA ASN A 317 -15.08 -3.25 30.41
C ASN A 317 -13.96 -3.51 29.41
N ASP A 318 -13.47 -2.47 28.70
CA ASP A 318 -12.40 -2.56 27.73
C ASP A 318 -11.05 -2.88 28.41
N SER A 319 -10.69 -4.14 28.37
CA SER A 319 -9.49 -4.68 29.03
C SER A 319 -8.19 -4.09 28.48
N LYS A 320 -8.15 -3.67 27.23
CA LYS A 320 -6.98 -3.02 26.62
C LYS A 320 -6.86 -1.58 27.07
N PHE A 321 -7.95 -0.85 27.12
CA PHE A 321 -7.97 0.52 27.60
C PHE A 321 -7.54 0.59 29.06
N GLU A 322 -8.04 -0.31 29.91
CA GLU A 322 -7.61 -0.41 31.30
C GLU A 322 -6.11 -0.71 31.44
N LEU A 323 -5.56 -1.58 30.60
CA LEU A 323 -4.14 -1.93 30.63
C LEU A 323 -3.23 -0.76 30.18
N LEU A 324 -3.71 0.06 29.24
CA LEU A 324 -2.96 1.24 28.78
C LEU A 324 -3.00 2.40 29.80
N HIS A 325 -4.01 2.44 30.67
CA HIS A 325 -4.15 3.46 31.73
C HIS A 325 -3.35 3.15 33.00
N ARG A 326 -2.84 1.95 33.14
CA ARG A 326 -1.95 1.53 34.25
C ARG A 326 -0.49 1.82 33.90
#